data_388f10cad262d0525cef39303728bbe2
#
_entry.id   388f10cad262d0525cef39303728bbe2
#
_cell.length_a   1.000
_cell.length_b   1.000
_cell.length_c   1.000
_cell.angle_alpha   90.00
_cell.angle_beta   90.00
_cell.angle_gamma   90.00
#
_symmetry.space_group_name_H-M   'P 1'
#
loop_
_entity.id
_entity.type
_entity.pdbx_description
1 polymer ?
#
loop_
_entity_poly.entity_id
_entity_poly.type
_entity_poly.pdbx_seq_one_letter_code
_entity_poly.pdbx_strand_id
1 'polypeptide(L)' 'MVTKFKSYLAKTNLAKNTITSYVWTVQYFLNHYGEVNKKNLLAYKGYLVENFKPQTVNIRLQGINKYLEFTKQDKLKVK' A
#
# COMPACT_ATOMS: atom_id res chain seq x y z
N MET A 1 -12.93 -1.57 -6.68
CA MET A 1 -11.74 -0.70 -6.53
C MET A 1 -10.45 -1.50 -6.43
N VAL A 2 -10.36 -2.36 -5.43
CA VAL A 2 -9.15 -3.17 -5.22
C VAL A 2 -8.92 -4.14 -6.37
N THR A 3 -9.98 -4.58 -7.05
CA THR A 3 -9.87 -5.50 -8.18
C THR A 3 -9.06 -4.91 -9.34
N LYS A 4 -9.25 -3.63 -9.64
CA LYS A 4 -8.49 -2.96 -10.70
C LYS A 4 -7.03 -2.83 -10.32
N PHE A 5 -6.74 -2.55 -9.05
CA PHE A 5 -5.38 -2.49 -8.54
C PHE A 5 -4.70 -3.86 -8.65
N LYS A 6 -5.41 -4.92 -8.30
CA LYS A 6 -4.89 -6.28 -8.42
C LYS A 6 -4.52 -6.61 -9.87
N SER A 7 -5.38 -6.24 -10.81
CA SER A 7 -5.10 -6.44 -12.24
C SER A 7 -3.89 -5.65 -12.68
N TYR A 8 -3.75 -4.41 -12.20
CA TYR A 8 -2.58 -3.59 -12.49
C TYR A 8 -1.31 -4.27 -12.00
N LEU A 9 -1.32 -4.80 -10.77
CA LEU A 9 -0.15 -5.48 -10.22
C LEU A 9 0.19 -6.74 -10.98
N ALA A 10 -0.81 -7.48 -11.44
CA ALA A 10 -0.58 -8.71 -12.21
C ALA A 10 0.18 -8.44 -13.51
N LYS A 11 0.05 -7.23 -14.06
CA LYS A 11 0.75 -6.85 -15.29
C LYS A 11 2.21 -6.44 -15.05
N THR A 12 2.64 -6.31 -13.81
CA THR A 12 3.99 -5.82 -13.48
C THR A 12 4.96 -6.94 -13.12
N ASN A 13 4.64 -8.18 -13.43
CA ASN A 13 5.49 -9.35 -13.19
C ASN A 13 5.85 -9.57 -11.72
N LEU A 14 4.99 -9.13 -10.81
CA LEU A 14 5.20 -9.36 -9.39
C LEU A 14 4.81 -10.78 -9.01
N ALA A 15 5.48 -11.34 -8.01
CA ALA A 15 5.13 -12.65 -7.49
C ALA A 15 3.71 -12.63 -6.91
N LYS A 16 3.02 -13.77 -7.02
CA LYS A 16 1.64 -13.88 -6.55
C LYS A 16 1.51 -13.49 -5.07
N ASN A 17 2.44 -13.93 -4.23
CA ASN A 17 2.42 -13.61 -2.82
C ASN A 17 2.60 -12.10 -2.58
N THR A 18 3.44 -11.45 -3.38
CA THR A 18 3.64 -10.01 -3.29
C THR A 18 2.37 -9.26 -3.67
N ILE A 19 1.71 -9.70 -4.73
CA ILE A 19 0.44 -9.09 -5.16
C ILE A 19 -0.60 -9.21 -4.06
N THR A 20 -0.73 -10.38 -3.46
CA THR A 20 -1.68 -10.62 -2.38
C THR A 20 -1.40 -9.69 -1.19
N SER A 21 -0.13 -9.56 -0.81
CA SER A 21 0.26 -8.69 0.30
C SER A 21 -0.04 -7.22 0.01
N TYR A 22 0.22 -6.77 -1.21
CA TYR A 22 -0.04 -5.38 -1.58
C TYR A 22 -1.54 -5.08 -1.60
N VAL A 23 -2.34 -5.99 -2.16
CA VAL A 23 -3.79 -5.81 -2.20
C VAL A 23 -4.36 -5.79 -0.79
N TRP A 24 -3.90 -6.70 0.07
CA TRP A 24 -4.35 -6.75 1.46
C TRP A 24 -4.02 -5.44 2.19
N THR A 25 -2.80 -4.93 1.97
CA THR A 25 -2.35 -3.70 2.61
C THR A 25 -3.22 -2.52 2.22
N VAL A 26 -3.50 -2.38 0.93
CA VAL A 26 -4.32 -1.27 0.44
C VAL A 26 -5.74 -1.38 0.97
N GLN A 27 -6.30 -2.59 0.97
CA GLN A 27 -7.65 -2.80 1.47
C GLN A 27 -7.74 -2.46 2.96
N TYR A 28 -6.75 -2.89 3.74
CA TYR A 28 -6.67 -2.55 5.16
C TYR A 28 -6.65 -1.03 5.35
N PHE A 29 -5.79 -0.35 4.58
CA PHE A 29 -5.66 1.10 4.69
C PHE A 29 -6.99 1.79 4.39
N LEU A 30 -7.64 1.42 3.28
CA LEU A 30 -8.89 2.04 2.89
C LEU A 30 -10.00 1.78 3.91
N ASN A 31 -10.04 0.58 4.49
CA ASN A 31 -11.04 0.24 5.49
C ASN A 31 -10.85 0.99 6.80
N HIS A 32 -9.62 1.26 7.19
CA HIS A 32 -9.32 1.91 8.47
C HIS A 32 -9.21 3.43 8.38
N TYR A 33 -8.69 3.94 7.27
CA TYR A 33 -8.48 5.38 7.12
C TYR A 33 -9.46 6.02 6.15
N GLY A 34 -10.01 5.25 5.24
CA GLY A 34 -11.04 5.69 4.31
C GLY A 34 -10.55 6.54 3.17
N GLU A 35 -9.61 7.43 3.39
CA GLU A 35 -9.16 8.38 2.39
C GLU A 35 -7.64 8.35 2.25
N VAL A 36 -7.17 8.50 1.02
CA VAL A 36 -5.72 8.54 0.72
C VAL A 36 -5.27 9.99 0.75
N ASN A 37 -4.61 10.39 1.83
CA ASN A 37 -4.00 11.71 1.94
C ASN A 37 -2.73 11.60 2.78
N LYS A 38 -1.94 12.68 2.78
CA LYS A 38 -0.65 12.68 3.47
C LYS A 38 -0.79 12.38 4.96
N LYS A 39 -1.80 12.95 5.61
CA LYS A 39 -2.03 12.75 7.04
C LYS A 39 -2.27 11.27 7.36
N ASN A 40 -3.16 10.64 6.60
CA ASN A 40 -3.49 9.22 6.82
C ASN A 40 -2.32 8.31 6.49
N LEU A 41 -1.56 8.63 5.43
CA LEU A 41 -0.38 7.84 5.06
C LEU A 41 0.69 7.90 6.15
N LEU A 42 0.95 9.05 6.72
CA LEU A 42 1.91 9.19 7.81
C LEU A 42 1.44 8.47 9.07
N ALA A 43 0.14 8.54 9.37
CA ALA A 43 -0.44 7.81 10.49
C ALA A 43 -0.27 6.30 10.33
N TYR A 44 -0.51 5.79 9.11
CA TYR A 44 -0.36 4.38 8.82
C TYR A 44 1.10 3.95 8.94
N LYS A 45 2.04 4.76 8.44
CA LYS A 45 3.45 4.47 8.58
C LYS A 45 3.86 4.36 10.05
N GLY A 46 3.42 5.31 10.89
CA GLY A 46 3.69 5.27 12.32
C GLY A 46 3.16 4.01 12.97
N TYR A 47 1.93 3.63 12.63
CA TYR A 47 1.33 2.40 13.12
C TYR A 47 2.17 1.17 12.74
N LEU A 48 2.61 1.12 11.48
CA LEU A 48 3.42 -0.02 11.02
C LEU A 48 4.75 -0.09 11.75
N VAL A 49 5.44 1.03 11.91
CA VAL A 49 6.74 1.07 12.58
C VAL A 49 6.62 0.61 14.02
N GLU A 50 5.54 0.96 14.70
CA GLU A 50 5.35 0.60 16.11
C GLU A 50 4.94 -0.86 16.31
N ASN A 51 4.28 -1.48 15.32
CA ASN A 51 3.65 -2.78 15.52
C ASN A 51 4.26 -3.92 14.72
N PHE A 52 5.14 -3.64 13.75
CA PHE A 52 5.68 -4.66 12.86
C PHE A 52 7.19 -4.53 12.71
N LYS A 53 7.81 -5.63 12.28
CA LYS A 53 9.25 -5.66 12.00
C LYS A 53 9.56 -4.83 10.73
N PRO A 54 10.82 -4.33 10.60
CA PRO A 54 11.19 -3.50 9.45
C PRO A 54 10.88 -4.14 8.10
N GLN A 55 11.06 -5.45 7.96
CA GLN A 55 10.76 -6.14 6.71
C GLN A 55 9.29 -6.03 6.34
N THR A 56 8.41 -6.24 7.33
CA THR A 56 6.97 -6.13 7.13
C THR A 56 6.57 -4.69 6.81
N VAL A 57 7.16 -3.73 7.52
CA VAL A 57 6.90 -2.31 7.28
C VAL A 57 7.24 -1.96 5.82
N ASN A 58 8.42 -2.40 5.36
CA ASN A 58 8.86 -2.11 3.99
C ASN A 58 7.90 -2.68 2.94
N ILE A 59 7.48 -3.93 3.12
CA ILE A 59 6.57 -4.58 2.17
C ILE A 59 5.24 -3.82 2.11
N ARG A 60 4.70 -3.45 3.25
CA ARG A 60 3.42 -2.74 3.29
C ARG A 60 3.51 -1.34 2.70
N LEU A 61 4.61 -0.63 2.97
CA LEU A 61 4.82 0.70 2.39
C LEU A 61 5.02 0.62 0.88
N GLN A 62 5.69 -0.42 0.40
CA GLN A 62 5.82 -0.63 -1.05
C GLN A 62 4.46 -0.86 -1.68
N GLY A 63 3.58 -1.62 -1.02
CA GLY A 63 2.22 -1.83 -1.50
C GLY A 63 1.44 -0.54 -1.61
N ILE A 64 1.53 0.30 -0.58
CA ILE A 64 0.89 1.61 -0.59
C ILE A 64 1.45 2.47 -1.72
N ASN A 65 2.77 2.49 -1.88
CA ASN A 65 3.40 3.29 -2.94
C ASN A 65 2.99 2.81 -4.33
N LYS A 66 2.83 1.50 -4.52
CA LYS A 66 2.32 0.96 -5.78
C LYS A 66 0.89 1.43 -6.04
N TYR A 67 0.07 1.48 -5.01
CA TYR A 67 -1.29 1.99 -5.15
C TYR A 67 -1.29 3.47 -5.54
N LEU A 68 -0.36 4.24 -4.97
CA LEU A 68 -0.23 5.66 -5.30
C LEU A 68 0.20 5.84 -6.76
N GLU A 69 1.10 4.99 -7.26
CA GLU A 69 1.46 5.00 -8.68
C GLU A 69 0.25 4.67 -9.55
N PHE A 70 -0.53 3.67 -9.14
CA PHE A 70 -1.72 3.25 -9.88
C PHE A 70 -2.75 4.37 -9.98
N THR A 71 -2.90 5.15 -8.91
CA THR A 71 -3.86 6.26 -8.86
C THR A 71 -3.24 7.59 -9.30
N LYS A 72 -2.00 7.56 -9.76
CA LYS A 72 -1.25 8.74 -10.21
C LYS A 72 -1.07 9.80 -9.11
N GLN A 73 -0.81 9.32 -7.89
CA GLN A 73 -0.59 10.18 -6.72
C GLN A 73 0.85 10.04 -6.21
N ASP A 74 1.81 10.03 -7.14
CA ASP A 74 3.22 9.82 -6.79
C ASP A 74 3.76 10.81 -5.77
N LYS A 75 3.20 12.01 -5.72
CA LYS A 75 3.61 13.04 -4.76
C LYS A 75 3.40 12.62 -3.31
N LEU A 76 2.51 11.65 -3.07
CA LEU A 76 2.18 11.19 -1.73
C LEU A 76 3.00 9.98 -1.29
N LYS A 77 3.92 9.49 -2.13
CA LYS A 77 4.69 8.29 -1.79
C LYS A 77 5.38 8.43 -0.44
N VAL A 78 5.33 7.33 0.32
CA VAL A 78 5.93 7.25 1.66
C VAL A 78 7.30 6.61 1.55
N LYS A 79 8.31 7.24 2.14
CA LYS A 79 9.68 6.72 2.16
C LYS A 79 9.98 5.96 3.45
#